data_34cceb4fd1f269cd61176f2330facab2
#
_entry.id   34cceb4fd1f269cd61176f2330facab2
#
_cell.length_a   1.000
_cell.length_b   1.000
_cell.length_c   1.000
_cell.angle_alpha   90.00
_cell.angle_beta   90.00
_cell.angle_gamma   90.00
#
_symmetry.space_group_name_H-M   'P 1'
#
loop_
_entity.id
_entity.type
_entity.pdbx_description
1 polymer ?
#
loop_
_entity_poly.entity_id
_entity_poly.type
_entity_poly.pdbx_seq_one_letter_code
_entity_poly.pdbx_strand_id
1 'polypeptide(L)'
;MASSAFLFPGQGAQYLGMGAALCDKFPPALQRFEQASQILGYDLLDICKNGPVDQLNSTVFSQPAIYVSSLAALDLLNSEDPQASQGCKITAGLSLGEYTALTFAGAISFADGVALVKERGEAMQAASEKSPSGMLSVIGAEKEQIAQICEEAGKVGLIKMANFLCPGNIVVSGDDQACLMFEKIASEKGIRTIKLAVAGAFHTSIMEPALDRLAKILSTTSIASTNVHVLANVDALEHSDPVSIKNKLARQVVEPVLWENCIRKILDSGVEKLYEVGPGRVLAGLAKRINRKIEIVNIQA
;
A
#
# COMPACT_ATOMS: atom_id res chain seq x y z
N MET A 1 3.97 18.82 22.10
CA MET A 1 3.89 17.40 21.71
C MET A 1 4.85 17.20 20.56
N ALA A 2 5.59 16.11 20.55
CA ALA A 2 6.44 15.75 19.40
C ALA A 2 5.58 15.59 18.14
N SER A 3 6.03 16.13 17.02
CA SER A 3 5.33 16.02 15.75
C SER A 3 5.46 14.59 15.24
N SER A 4 4.33 13.94 14.92
CA SER A 4 4.29 12.56 14.47
C SER A 4 3.68 12.40 13.08
N ALA A 5 4.00 11.29 12.42
CA ALA A 5 3.35 10.86 11.19
C ALA A 5 2.95 9.39 11.28
N PHE A 6 1.82 9.07 10.65
CA PHE A 6 1.32 7.72 10.56
C PHE A 6 1.55 7.14 9.17
N LEU A 7 2.03 5.91 9.14
CA LEU A 7 2.33 5.15 7.94
C LEU A 7 1.45 3.90 7.91
N PHE A 8 0.75 3.69 6.80
CA PHE A 8 -0.13 2.55 6.64
C PHE A 8 0.40 1.58 5.59
N PRO A 9 0.53 0.28 5.94
CA PRO A 9 1.12 -0.72 5.06
C PRO A 9 0.23 -1.02 3.85
N GLY A 10 0.86 -1.50 2.78
CA GLY A 10 0.22 -2.03 1.59
C GLY A 10 0.34 -3.54 1.47
N GLN A 11 -0.05 -4.05 0.29
CA GLN A 11 0.02 -5.47 -0.02
C GLN A 11 1.44 -6.04 0.17
N GLY A 12 1.52 -7.23 0.75
CA GLY A 12 2.76 -7.86 1.19
C GLY A 12 3.00 -7.75 2.70
N ALA A 13 2.18 -6.97 3.43
CA ALA A 13 2.23 -6.88 4.88
C ALA A 13 1.34 -7.91 5.59
N GLN A 14 0.41 -8.55 4.87
CA GLN A 14 -0.49 -9.56 5.42
C GLN A 14 0.26 -10.82 5.85
N TYR A 15 -0.24 -11.45 6.89
CA TYR A 15 0.21 -12.77 7.37
C TYR A 15 -0.93 -13.52 8.02
N LEU A 16 -0.85 -14.85 8.02
CA LEU A 16 -1.86 -15.69 8.66
C LEU A 16 -1.86 -15.46 10.17
N GLY A 17 -3.04 -15.23 10.73
CA GLY A 17 -3.23 -14.89 12.14
C GLY A 17 -3.30 -13.38 12.44
N MET A 18 -3.09 -12.51 11.46
CA MET A 18 -3.22 -11.06 11.67
C MET A 18 -4.64 -10.69 12.10
N GLY A 19 -4.76 -9.74 13.02
CA GLY A 19 -6.03 -9.29 13.59
C GLY A 19 -6.60 -10.21 14.66
N ALA A 20 -6.23 -11.50 14.71
CA ALA A 20 -6.82 -12.47 15.63
C ALA A 20 -6.62 -12.10 17.10
N ALA A 21 -5.36 -11.91 17.50
CA ALA A 21 -5.02 -11.59 18.88
C ALA A 21 -5.58 -10.23 19.33
N LEU A 22 -5.71 -9.29 18.41
CA LEU A 22 -6.31 -7.99 18.66
C LEU A 22 -7.82 -8.12 18.89
N CYS A 23 -8.54 -8.86 18.03
CA CYS A 23 -9.98 -9.07 18.14
C CYS A 23 -10.36 -9.83 19.43
N ASP A 24 -9.51 -10.77 19.86
CA ASP A 24 -9.73 -11.53 21.09
C ASP A 24 -9.66 -10.65 22.37
N LYS A 25 -8.90 -9.54 22.32
CA LYS A 25 -8.62 -8.68 23.49
C LYS A 25 -9.30 -7.32 23.44
N PHE A 26 -9.66 -6.85 22.28
CA PHE A 26 -10.17 -5.50 22.05
C PHE A 26 -11.47 -5.54 21.21
N PRO A 27 -12.66 -5.53 21.86
CA PRO A 27 -13.95 -5.66 21.19
C PRO A 27 -14.19 -4.69 20.03
N PRO A 28 -13.72 -3.43 20.05
CA PRO A 28 -13.88 -2.55 18.91
C PRO A 28 -13.19 -3.06 17.63
N ALA A 29 -12.07 -3.78 17.76
CA ALA A 29 -11.42 -4.40 16.59
C ALA A 29 -12.29 -5.49 15.99
N LEU A 30 -12.90 -6.36 16.82
CA LEU A 30 -13.84 -7.38 16.36
C LEU A 30 -15.01 -6.73 15.60
N GLN A 31 -15.60 -5.66 16.13
CA GLN A 31 -16.69 -4.93 15.47
C GLN A 31 -16.28 -4.38 14.10
N ARG A 32 -15.02 -3.93 13.93
CA ARG A 32 -14.49 -3.52 12.60
C ARG A 32 -14.51 -4.69 11.62
N PHE A 33 -14.03 -5.85 12.02
CA PHE A 33 -14.02 -7.03 11.17
C PHE A 33 -15.43 -7.53 10.85
N GLU A 34 -16.36 -7.52 11.80
CA GLU A 34 -17.75 -7.89 11.59
C GLU A 34 -18.45 -6.94 10.60
N GLN A 35 -18.28 -5.63 10.79
CA GLN A 35 -18.83 -4.63 9.87
C GLN A 35 -18.24 -4.78 8.46
N ALA A 36 -16.95 -5.01 8.35
CA ALA A 36 -16.29 -5.25 7.06
C ALA A 36 -16.83 -6.53 6.40
N SER A 37 -16.98 -7.62 7.15
CA SER A 37 -17.49 -8.90 6.65
C SER A 37 -18.92 -8.77 6.08
N GLN A 38 -19.77 -7.96 6.72
CA GLN A 38 -21.12 -7.66 6.20
C GLN A 38 -21.06 -6.95 4.84
N ILE A 39 -20.15 -6.00 4.65
CA ILE A 39 -19.98 -5.26 3.39
C ILE A 39 -19.36 -6.15 2.31
N LEU A 40 -18.40 -6.97 2.70
CA LEU A 40 -17.65 -7.83 1.79
C LEU A 40 -18.46 -9.04 1.32
N GLY A 41 -19.39 -9.54 2.18
CA GLY A 41 -20.18 -10.73 1.92
C GLY A 41 -19.49 -12.06 2.28
N TYR A 42 -18.39 -11.99 3.05
CA TYR A 42 -17.65 -13.15 3.57
C TYR A 42 -17.00 -12.82 4.92
N ASP A 43 -16.64 -13.84 5.69
CA ASP A 43 -15.95 -13.67 6.98
C ASP A 43 -14.47 -13.31 6.77
N LEU A 44 -14.16 -12.02 6.89
CA LEU A 44 -12.82 -11.50 6.71
C LEU A 44 -11.87 -11.96 7.83
N LEU A 45 -12.36 -12.03 9.07
CA LEU A 45 -11.55 -12.43 10.20
C LEU A 45 -11.15 -13.91 10.11
N ASP A 46 -12.07 -14.77 9.64
CA ASP A 46 -11.78 -16.18 9.43
C ASP A 46 -10.68 -16.36 8.36
N ILE A 47 -10.76 -15.63 7.25
CA ILE A 47 -9.71 -15.63 6.21
C ILE A 47 -8.38 -15.15 6.78
N CYS A 48 -8.35 -14.09 7.57
CA CYS A 48 -7.13 -13.60 8.21
C CYS A 48 -6.54 -14.61 9.20
N LYS A 49 -7.40 -15.29 9.97
CA LYS A 49 -7.03 -16.17 11.07
C LYS A 49 -6.64 -17.57 10.58
N ASN A 50 -7.45 -18.14 9.70
CA ASN A 50 -7.38 -19.55 9.30
C ASN A 50 -6.96 -19.76 7.84
N GLY A 51 -7.03 -18.75 7.00
CA GLY A 51 -6.66 -18.82 5.59
C GLY A 51 -7.68 -19.51 4.69
N PRO A 52 -7.25 -20.25 3.67
CA PRO A 52 -5.85 -20.64 3.36
C PRO A 52 -4.95 -19.46 2.98
N VAL A 53 -3.65 -19.65 3.15
CA VAL A 53 -2.63 -18.60 2.92
C VAL A 53 -2.69 -18.03 1.49
N ASP A 54 -2.90 -18.88 0.49
CA ASP A 54 -2.98 -18.43 -0.90
C ASP A 54 -4.21 -17.55 -1.15
N GLN A 55 -5.33 -17.82 -0.47
CA GLN A 55 -6.51 -16.97 -0.52
C GLN A 55 -6.22 -15.60 0.10
N LEU A 56 -5.63 -15.57 1.31
CA LEU A 56 -5.26 -14.31 1.97
C LEU A 56 -4.26 -13.50 1.13
N ASN A 57 -3.36 -14.16 0.41
CA ASN A 57 -2.36 -13.51 -0.43
C ASN A 57 -2.92 -13.00 -1.76
N SER A 58 -4.09 -13.46 -2.20
CA SER A 58 -4.70 -12.92 -3.41
C SER A 58 -5.09 -11.45 -3.21
N THR A 59 -5.02 -10.67 -4.29
CA THR A 59 -5.29 -9.24 -4.26
C THR A 59 -6.71 -8.90 -3.77
N VAL A 60 -7.66 -9.80 -4.05
CA VAL A 60 -9.07 -9.66 -3.64
C VAL A 60 -9.23 -9.65 -2.12
N PHE A 61 -8.48 -10.50 -1.40
CA PHE A 61 -8.62 -10.66 0.05
C PHE A 61 -7.58 -9.86 0.83
N SER A 62 -6.33 -9.77 0.32
CA SER A 62 -5.25 -9.07 1.02
C SER A 62 -5.54 -7.57 1.22
N GLN A 63 -6.17 -6.93 0.22
CA GLN A 63 -6.43 -5.49 0.32
C GLN A 63 -7.45 -5.15 1.42
N PRO A 64 -8.66 -5.75 1.46
CA PRO A 64 -9.57 -5.54 2.59
C PRO A 64 -8.97 -5.97 3.93
N ALA A 65 -8.23 -7.08 3.96
CA ALA A 65 -7.64 -7.60 5.18
C ALA A 65 -6.63 -6.61 5.80
N ILE A 66 -5.71 -6.05 5.02
CA ILE A 66 -4.73 -5.07 5.47
C ILE A 66 -5.42 -3.76 5.89
N TYR A 67 -6.40 -3.29 5.10
CA TYR A 67 -7.15 -2.08 5.40
C TYR A 67 -7.87 -2.17 6.74
N VAL A 68 -8.64 -3.24 6.96
CA VAL A 68 -9.42 -3.44 8.20
C VAL A 68 -8.50 -3.65 9.40
N SER A 69 -7.45 -4.49 9.26
CA SER A 69 -6.47 -4.71 10.32
C SER A 69 -5.76 -3.41 10.72
N SER A 70 -5.41 -2.57 9.76
CA SER A 70 -4.75 -1.29 10.04
C SER A 70 -5.67 -0.33 10.81
N LEU A 71 -6.95 -0.25 10.47
CA LEU A 71 -7.91 0.59 11.18
C LEU A 71 -8.26 0.02 12.56
N ALA A 72 -8.30 -1.30 12.72
CA ALA A 72 -8.45 -1.94 14.02
C ALA A 72 -7.25 -1.64 14.95
N ALA A 73 -6.02 -1.68 14.41
CA ALA A 73 -4.82 -1.29 15.13
C ALA A 73 -4.81 0.21 15.50
N LEU A 74 -5.35 1.05 14.63
CA LEU A 74 -5.53 2.48 14.90
C LEU A 74 -6.54 2.73 16.04
N ASP A 75 -7.65 1.97 16.08
CA ASP A 75 -8.62 2.07 17.17
C ASP A 75 -7.97 1.69 18.52
N LEU A 76 -7.12 0.66 18.55
CA LEU A 76 -6.35 0.31 19.74
C LEU A 76 -5.43 1.45 20.16
N LEU A 77 -4.63 1.99 19.23
CA LEU A 77 -3.74 3.12 19.51
C LEU A 77 -4.52 4.31 20.08
N ASN A 78 -5.67 4.64 19.49
CA ASN A 78 -6.51 5.74 19.98
C ASN A 78 -7.09 5.48 21.37
N SER A 79 -7.33 4.23 21.74
CA SER A 79 -7.80 3.85 23.07
C SER A 79 -6.69 3.95 24.12
N GLU A 80 -5.45 3.57 23.76
CA GLU A 80 -4.30 3.54 24.67
C GLU A 80 -3.56 4.88 24.75
N ASP A 81 -3.40 5.56 23.62
CA ASP A 81 -2.72 6.87 23.48
C ASP A 81 -3.45 7.79 22.49
N PRO A 82 -4.55 8.42 22.89
CA PRO A 82 -5.27 9.36 22.02
C PRO A 82 -4.41 10.54 21.54
N GLN A 83 -3.37 10.89 22.28
CA GLN A 83 -2.49 12.02 21.95
C GLN A 83 -1.59 11.69 20.73
N ALA A 84 -1.29 10.42 20.49
CA ALA A 84 -0.53 10.01 19.31
C ALA A 84 -1.22 10.42 18.01
N SER A 85 -2.54 10.16 17.90
CA SER A 85 -3.34 10.55 16.72
C SER A 85 -3.56 12.06 16.64
N GLN A 86 -3.78 12.73 17.77
CA GLN A 86 -3.92 14.20 17.80
C GLN A 86 -2.62 14.93 17.41
N GLY A 87 -1.47 14.32 17.69
CA GLY A 87 -0.15 14.83 17.31
C GLY A 87 0.21 14.56 15.84
N CYS A 88 -0.58 13.76 15.12
CA CYS A 88 -0.31 13.42 13.72
C CYS A 88 -0.61 14.63 12.82
N LYS A 89 0.42 15.15 12.16
CA LYS A 89 0.33 16.29 11.23
C LYS A 89 0.20 15.84 9.78
N ILE A 90 0.83 14.72 9.45
CA ILE A 90 0.97 14.23 8.09
C ILE A 90 0.93 12.70 8.09
N THR A 91 0.34 12.13 7.06
CA THR A 91 0.21 10.68 6.92
C THR A 91 0.47 10.24 5.49
N ALA A 92 0.89 9.00 5.32
CA ALA A 92 1.02 8.35 4.02
C ALA A 92 0.72 6.86 4.15
N GLY A 93 0.32 6.25 3.04
CA GLY A 93 0.15 4.81 2.96
C GLY A 93 0.77 4.26 1.68
N LEU A 94 1.37 3.07 1.76
CA LEU A 94 1.97 2.44 0.59
C LEU A 94 0.89 1.78 -0.26
N SER A 95 0.68 2.26 -1.50
CA SER A 95 -0.29 1.73 -2.45
C SER A 95 -1.70 1.59 -1.82
N LEU A 96 -2.11 0.39 -1.40
CA LEU A 96 -3.37 0.18 -0.66
C LEU A 96 -3.45 1.05 0.60
N GLY A 97 -2.36 1.20 1.31
CA GLY A 97 -2.30 1.99 2.55
C GLY A 97 -2.73 3.45 2.38
N GLU A 98 -2.68 4.01 1.17
CA GLU A 98 -3.17 5.37 0.90
C GLU A 98 -4.69 5.50 1.17
N TYR A 99 -5.47 4.45 0.90
CA TYR A 99 -6.89 4.39 1.28
C TYR A 99 -7.08 4.39 2.79
N THR A 100 -6.23 3.67 3.52
CA THR A 100 -6.23 3.67 4.99
C THR A 100 -5.86 5.04 5.54
N ALA A 101 -4.84 5.70 4.96
CA ALA A 101 -4.43 7.05 5.34
C ALA A 101 -5.55 8.09 5.12
N LEU A 102 -6.27 8.00 4.00
CA LEU A 102 -7.42 8.86 3.71
C LEU A 102 -8.60 8.62 4.65
N THR A 103 -8.83 7.36 5.06
CA THR A 103 -9.85 7.05 6.07
C THR A 103 -9.45 7.59 7.45
N PHE A 104 -8.19 7.43 7.86
CA PHE A 104 -7.65 8.05 9.07
C PHE A 104 -7.81 9.58 9.05
N ALA A 105 -7.53 10.20 7.91
CA ALA A 105 -7.64 11.65 7.74
C ALA A 105 -9.10 12.16 7.59
N GLY A 106 -10.10 11.28 7.70
CA GLY A 106 -11.53 11.63 7.66
C GLY A 106 -12.10 11.89 6.26
N ALA A 107 -11.32 11.65 5.20
CA ALA A 107 -11.79 11.87 3.82
C ALA A 107 -12.73 10.76 3.33
N ILE A 108 -12.54 9.52 3.78
CA ILE A 108 -13.32 8.35 3.36
C ILE A 108 -13.93 7.72 4.62
N SER A 109 -15.23 7.39 4.60
CA SER A 109 -15.82 6.62 5.69
C SER A 109 -15.26 5.19 5.72
N PHE A 110 -15.31 4.52 6.88
CA PHE A 110 -14.88 3.13 6.98
C PHE A 110 -15.60 2.22 5.97
N ALA A 111 -16.92 2.37 5.88
CA ALA A 111 -17.75 1.54 5.00
C ALA A 111 -17.43 1.78 3.50
N ASP A 112 -17.31 3.06 3.10
CA ASP A 112 -16.91 3.40 1.73
C ASP A 112 -15.50 2.90 1.42
N GLY A 113 -14.58 2.99 2.38
CA GLY A 113 -13.22 2.49 2.24
C GLY A 113 -13.17 0.98 2.05
N VAL A 114 -13.95 0.19 2.82
CA VAL A 114 -14.08 -1.27 2.60
C VAL A 114 -14.60 -1.57 1.20
N ALA A 115 -15.63 -0.87 0.73
CA ALA A 115 -16.18 -1.05 -0.61
C ALA A 115 -15.15 -0.67 -1.70
N LEU A 116 -14.41 0.42 -1.52
CA LEU A 116 -13.36 0.87 -2.44
C LEU A 116 -12.21 -0.13 -2.54
N VAL A 117 -11.68 -0.63 -1.41
CA VAL A 117 -10.56 -1.57 -1.44
C VAL A 117 -10.96 -2.95 -1.94
N LYS A 118 -12.22 -3.36 -1.74
CA LYS A 118 -12.81 -4.56 -2.36
C LYS A 118 -12.78 -4.41 -3.88
N GLU A 119 -13.40 -3.36 -4.41
CA GLU A 119 -13.47 -3.09 -5.86
C GLU A 119 -12.06 -2.95 -6.47
N ARG A 120 -11.14 -2.28 -5.77
CA ARG A 120 -9.75 -2.16 -6.18
C ARG A 120 -9.07 -3.53 -6.28
N GLY A 121 -9.21 -4.36 -5.27
CA GLY A 121 -8.64 -5.71 -5.24
C GLY A 121 -9.15 -6.57 -6.37
N GLU A 122 -10.47 -6.60 -6.57
CA GLU A 122 -11.12 -7.35 -7.65
C GLU A 122 -10.74 -6.83 -9.05
N ALA A 123 -10.69 -5.50 -9.22
CA ALA A 123 -10.33 -4.88 -10.49
C ALA A 123 -8.87 -5.18 -10.89
N MET A 124 -7.94 -5.05 -9.94
CA MET A 124 -6.52 -5.34 -10.15
C MET A 124 -6.27 -6.82 -10.39
N GLN A 125 -6.98 -7.72 -9.68
CA GLN A 125 -6.91 -9.16 -9.90
C GLN A 125 -7.38 -9.51 -11.31
N ALA A 126 -8.55 -9.01 -11.73
CA ALA A 126 -9.11 -9.26 -13.05
C ALA A 126 -8.24 -8.70 -14.20
N ALA A 127 -7.54 -7.56 -13.97
CA ALA A 127 -6.58 -7.03 -14.93
C ALA A 127 -5.34 -7.94 -15.05
N SER A 128 -4.85 -8.46 -13.93
CA SER A 128 -3.70 -9.38 -13.89
C SER A 128 -3.98 -10.72 -14.60
N GLU A 129 -5.19 -11.25 -14.46
CA GLU A 129 -5.59 -12.51 -15.10
C GLU A 129 -5.64 -12.41 -16.63
N LYS A 130 -5.84 -11.20 -17.18
CA LYS A 130 -5.85 -10.97 -18.64
C LYS A 130 -4.45 -10.86 -19.24
N SER A 131 -3.45 -10.52 -18.44
CA SER A 131 -2.08 -10.26 -18.91
C SER A 131 -1.07 -10.92 -17.98
N PRO A 132 -0.50 -12.08 -18.34
CA PRO A 132 0.57 -12.72 -17.57
C PRO A 132 1.72 -11.74 -17.33
N SER A 133 1.93 -11.41 -16.07
CA SER A 133 2.82 -10.32 -15.69
C SER A 133 3.25 -10.44 -14.22
N GLY A 134 4.24 -9.66 -13.80
CA GLY A 134 4.76 -9.75 -12.45
C GLY A 134 5.55 -8.53 -12.01
N MET A 135 6.13 -8.65 -10.80
CA MET A 135 6.95 -7.61 -10.20
C MET A 135 8.23 -8.19 -9.61
N LEU A 136 9.32 -7.45 -9.73
CA LEU A 136 10.64 -7.80 -9.21
C LEU A 136 11.16 -6.68 -8.31
N SER A 137 11.51 -7.00 -7.06
CA SER A 137 12.26 -6.09 -6.21
C SER A 137 13.73 -6.14 -6.58
N VAL A 138 14.31 -5.00 -6.95
CA VAL A 138 15.73 -4.83 -7.31
C VAL A 138 16.46 -4.24 -6.13
N ILE A 139 17.49 -4.95 -5.66
CA ILE A 139 18.19 -4.62 -4.42
C ILE A 139 19.64 -4.22 -4.71
N GLY A 140 20.05 -3.06 -4.19
CA GLY A 140 21.45 -2.61 -4.18
C GLY A 140 21.92 -1.99 -5.50
N ALA A 141 21.00 -1.71 -6.45
CA ALA A 141 21.34 -1.02 -7.69
C ALA A 141 20.86 0.43 -7.67
N GLU A 142 21.57 1.29 -8.40
CA GLU A 142 21.18 2.68 -8.60
C GLU A 142 20.05 2.79 -9.63
N LYS A 143 19.25 3.86 -9.51
CA LYS A 143 18.07 4.10 -10.36
C LYS A 143 18.44 4.10 -11.86
N GLU A 144 19.56 4.69 -12.22
CA GLU A 144 20.06 4.79 -13.59
C GLU A 144 20.42 3.42 -14.17
N GLN A 145 21.01 2.54 -13.38
CA GLN A 145 21.29 1.16 -13.78
C GLN A 145 20.00 0.37 -14.02
N ILE A 146 19.01 0.53 -13.13
CA ILE A 146 17.70 -0.12 -13.28
C ILE A 146 16.99 0.39 -14.52
N ALA A 147 17.03 1.71 -14.79
CA ALA A 147 16.44 2.31 -15.98
C ALA A 147 17.04 1.74 -17.28
N GLN A 148 18.36 1.58 -17.35
CA GLN A 148 19.05 0.98 -18.49
C GLN A 148 18.61 -0.47 -18.73
N ILE A 149 18.48 -1.27 -17.65
CA ILE A 149 17.99 -2.65 -17.75
C ILE A 149 16.54 -2.68 -18.18
N CYS A 150 15.67 -1.77 -17.68
CA CYS A 150 14.30 -1.65 -18.13
C CYS A 150 14.23 -1.30 -19.63
N GLU A 151 15.08 -0.42 -20.14
CA GLU A 151 15.12 -0.09 -21.56
C GLU A 151 15.54 -1.30 -22.42
N GLU A 152 16.53 -2.06 -21.98
CA GLU A 152 17.00 -3.25 -22.68
C GLU A 152 15.95 -4.37 -22.64
N ALA A 153 15.41 -4.70 -21.47
CA ALA A 153 14.37 -5.71 -21.30
C ALA A 153 13.04 -5.30 -21.96
N GLY A 154 12.79 -3.99 -22.05
CA GLY A 154 11.62 -3.42 -22.69
C GLY A 154 11.50 -3.66 -24.20
N LYS A 155 12.55 -4.21 -24.83
CA LYS A 155 12.52 -4.61 -26.25
C LYS A 155 11.65 -5.86 -26.51
N VAL A 156 11.37 -6.66 -25.46
CA VAL A 156 10.57 -7.89 -25.59
C VAL A 156 9.18 -7.78 -24.95
N GLY A 157 8.87 -6.70 -24.26
CA GLY A 157 7.57 -6.45 -23.61
C GLY A 157 7.59 -5.24 -22.69
N LEU A 158 6.49 -4.96 -22.05
CA LEU A 158 6.41 -3.86 -21.08
C LEU A 158 7.20 -4.19 -19.81
N ILE A 159 8.08 -3.29 -19.39
CA ILE A 159 8.64 -3.28 -18.04
C ILE A 159 8.99 -1.86 -17.63
N LYS A 160 8.66 -1.48 -16.39
CA LYS A 160 8.90 -0.15 -15.84
C LYS A 160 9.23 -0.20 -14.36
N MET A 161 9.92 0.82 -13.87
CA MET A 161 10.05 1.05 -12.43
C MET A 161 8.68 1.45 -11.88
N ALA A 162 8.14 0.66 -10.96
CA ALA A 162 6.79 0.78 -10.44
C ALA A 162 6.75 1.31 -8.99
N ASN A 163 7.70 0.91 -8.12
CA ASN A 163 7.72 1.42 -6.75
C ASN A 163 9.13 1.88 -6.39
N PHE A 164 9.25 3.12 -6.00
CA PHE A 164 10.48 3.71 -5.44
C PHE A 164 10.37 3.64 -3.92
N LEU A 165 10.91 2.55 -3.31
CA LEU A 165 10.66 2.24 -1.91
C LEU A 165 11.62 2.91 -0.93
N CYS A 166 12.91 2.82 -1.20
CA CYS A 166 13.99 3.48 -0.44
C CYS A 166 15.29 3.39 -1.22
N PRO A 167 16.38 4.07 -0.81
CA PRO A 167 17.69 3.96 -1.46
C PRO A 167 18.11 2.51 -1.67
N GLY A 168 18.44 2.16 -2.91
CA GLY A 168 18.82 0.81 -3.32
C GLY A 168 17.69 -0.24 -3.23
N ASN A 169 16.43 0.17 -3.25
CA ASN A 169 15.30 -0.75 -3.40
C ASN A 169 14.21 -0.13 -4.27
N ILE A 170 14.18 -0.55 -5.53
CA ILE A 170 13.16 -0.17 -6.51
C ILE A 170 12.49 -1.45 -7.00
N VAL A 171 11.18 -1.44 -7.16
CA VAL A 171 10.43 -2.53 -7.76
C VAL A 171 10.17 -2.20 -9.22
N VAL A 172 10.50 -3.15 -10.10
CA VAL A 172 10.10 -3.10 -11.51
C VAL A 172 8.89 -4.00 -11.73
N SER A 173 8.07 -3.66 -12.71
CA SER A 173 6.77 -4.28 -12.96
C SER A 173 6.54 -4.37 -14.46
N GLY A 174 6.12 -5.52 -14.97
CA GLY A 174 5.95 -5.72 -16.41
C GLY A 174 5.46 -7.09 -16.82
N ASP A 175 5.42 -7.33 -18.13
CA ASP A 175 5.09 -8.64 -18.71
C ASP A 175 6.06 -9.71 -18.26
N ASP A 176 5.60 -10.96 -18.14
CA ASP A 176 6.44 -12.07 -17.71
C ASP A 176 7.72 -12.21 -18.56
N GLN A 177 7.63 -12.03 -19.88
CA GLN A 177 8.81 -12.13 -20.77
C GLN A 177 9.81 -11.01 -20.50
N ALA A 178 9.32 -9.79 -20.30
CA ALA A 178 10.18 -8.64 -19.97
C ALA A 178 10.77 -8.76 -18.56
N CYS A 179 10.02 -9.30 -17.60
CA CYS A 179 10.54 -9.62 -16.27
C CYS A 179 11.64 -10.66 -16.31
N LEU A 180 11.47 -11.76 -17.05
CA LEU A 180 12.52 -12.79 -17.24
C LEU A 180 13.77 -12.22 -17.91
N MET A 181 13.60 -11.37 -18.94
CA MET A 181 14.73 -10.69 -19.57
C MET A 181 15.43 -9.75 -18.60
N PHE A 182 14.67 -8.98 -17.80
CA PHE A 182 15.23 -8.12 -16.76
C PHE A 182 16.05 -8.92 -15.74
N GLU A 183 15.54 -10.04 -15.22
CA GLU A 183 16.25 -10.90 -14.27
C GLU A 183 17.56 -11.44 -14.85
N LYS A 184 17.54 -11.86 -16.11
CA LYS A 184 18.74 -12.34 -16.81
C LYS A 184 19.80 -11.24 -16.87
N ILE A 185 19.46 -10.05 -17.39
CA ILE A 185 20.40 -8.91 -17.52
C ILE A 185 20.91 -8.46 -16.15
N ALA A 186 20.02 -8.38 -15.16
CA ALA A 186 20.37 -8.01 -13.78
C ALA A 186 21.38 -9.01 -13.18
N SER A 187 21.15 -10.32 -13.37
CA SER A 187 22.03 -11.37 -12.92
C SER A 187 23.43 -11.30 -13.57
N GLU A 188 23.50 -11.05 -14.89
CA GLU A 188 24.76 -10.85 -15.62
C GLU A 188 25.56 -9.65 -15.11
N LYS A 189 24.86 -8.63 -14.58
CA LYS A 189 25.44 -7.43 -13.95
C LYS A 189 25.68 -7.57 -12.44
N GLY A 190 25.43 -8.74 -11.85
CA GLY A 190 25.58 -8.99 -10.42
C GLY A 190 24.53 -8.26 -9.54
N ILE A 191 23.43 -7.82 -10.11
CA ILE A 191 22.33 -7.13 -9.42
C ILE A 191 21.31 -8.16 -8.92
N ARG A 192 20.99 -8.09 -7.64
CA ARG A 192 20.04 -9.00 -7.00
C ARG A 192 18.59 -8.60 -7.29
N THR A 193 17.81 -9.55 -7.77
CA THR A 193 16.35 -9.43 -7.93
C THR A 193 15.61 -10.42 -7.04
N ILE A 194 14.39 -10.06 -6.61
CA ILE A 194 13.49 -10.93 -5.86
C ILE A 194 12.11 -10.84 -6.50
N LYS A 195 11.60 -11.95 -7.01
CA LYS A 195 10.22 -12.01 -7.54
C LYS A 195 9.24 -11.83 -6.39
N LEU A 196 8.30 -10.91 -6.56
CA LEU A 196 7.25 -10.65 -5.57
C LEU A 196 6.07 -11.60 -5.77
N ALA A 197 5.47 -12.05 -4.67
CA ALA A 197 4.28 -12.89 -4.68
C ALA A 197 3.02 -12.03 -4.89
N VAL A 198 2.86 -11.51 -6.10
CA VAL A 198 1.71 -10.66 -6.51
C VAL A 198 1.10 -11.20 -7.79
N ALA A 199 -0.18 -10.88 -8.04
CA ALA A 199 -0.94 -11.43 -9.16
C ALA A 199 -0.51 -10.87 -10.53
N GLY A 200 0.12 -9.69 -10.59
CA GLY A 200 0.46 -9.08 -11.87
C GLY A 200 1.29 -7.80 -11.75
N ALA A 201 1.43 -7.11 -12.88
CA ALA A 201 2.25 -5.91 -13.03
C ALA A 201 1.52 -4.65 -12.54
N PHE A 202 1.37 -4.51 -11.23
CA PHE A 202 0.76 -3.33 -10.62
C PHE A 202 1.58 -2.07 -10.91
N HIS A 203 0.89 -0.92 -10.91
CA HIS A 203 1.47 0.41 -11.13
C HIS A 203 2.09 0.59 -12.53
N THR A 204 1.49 -0.07 -13.52
CA THR A 204 1.82 0.06 -14.95
C THR A 204 0.55 0.14 -15.78
N SER A 205 0.68 0.41 -17.09
CA SER A 205 -0.44 0.44 -18.03
C SER A 205 -1.17 -0.91 -18.18
N ILE A 206 -0.59 -2.02 -17.74
CA ILE A 206 -1.29 -3.32 -17.67
C ILE A 206 -2.54 -3.22 -16.76
N MET A 207 -2.55 -2.31 -15.80
CA MET A 207 -3.67 -2.06 -14.89
C MET A 207 -4.73 -1.07 -15.45
N GLU A 208 -4.66 -0.63 -16.71
CA GLU A 208 -5.68 0.26 -17.29
C GLU A 208 -7.12 -0.28 -17.15
N PRO A 209 -7.40 -1.60 -17.31
CA PRO A 209 -8.75 -2.11 -17.06
C PRO A 209 -9.23 -1.92 -15.61
N ALA A 210 -8.31 -1.89 -14.64
CA ALA A 210 -8.64 -1.62 -13.24
C ALA A 210 -8.89 -0.12 -13.00
N LEU A 211 -8.21 0.78 -13.73
CA LEU A 211 -8.41 2.22 -13.63
C LEU A 211 -9.86 2.60 -13.96
N ASP A 212 -10.43 2.05 -15.05
CA ASP A 212 -11.81 2.35 -15.47
C ASP A 212 -12.83 1.94 -14.39
N ARG A 213 -12.67 0.75 -13.81
CA ARG A 213 -13.53 0.27 -12.71
C ARG A 213 -13.40 1.16 -11.47
N LEU A 214 -12.17 1.53 -11.10
CA LEU A 214 -11.91 2.42 -9.96
C LEU A 214 -12.45 3.82 -10.17
N ALA A 215 -12.25 4.41 -11.35
CA ALA A 215 -12.79 5.72 -11.67
C ALA A 215 -14.32 5.75 -11.51
N LYS A 216 -15.00 4.68 -11.93
CA LYS A 216 -16.45 4.54 -11.80
C LYS A 216 -16.90 4.53 -10.35
N ILE A 217 -16.32 3.69 -9.48
CA ILE A 217 -16.72 3.64 -8.07
C ILE A 217 -16.32 4.92 -7.34
N LEU A 218 -15.13 5.48 -7.60
CA LEU A 218 -14.69 6.74 -7.03
C LEU A 218 -15.62 7.91 -7.39
N SER A 219 -16.21 7.91 -8.59
CA SER A 219 -17.14 8.96 -9.00
C SER A 219 -18.38 9.03 -8.11
N THR A 220 -18.87 7.89 -7.62
CA THR A 220 -20.08 7.75 -6.79
C THR A 220 -19.79 7.73 -5.29
N THR A 221 -18.53 7.47 -4.89
CA THR A 221 -18.15 7.46 -3.47
C THR A 221 -18.14 8.89 -2.90
N SER A 222 -18.70 9.04 -1.69
CA SER A 222 -18.61 10.29 -0.94
C SER A 222 -17.20 10.46 -0.38
N ILE A 223 -16.49 11.48 -0.83
CA ILE A 223 -15.15 11.84 -0.34
C ILE A 223 -15.20 13.26 0.19
N ALA A 224 -14.72 13.44 1.41
CA ALA A 224 -14.59 14.75 2.06
C ALA A 224 -13.16 15.29 1.96
N SER A 225 -12.95 16.50 2.40
CA SER A 225 -11.60 17.05 2.62
C SER A 225 -10.93 16.38 3.82
N THR A 226 -9.60 16.28 3.79
CA THR A 226 -8.82 15.66 4.87
C THR A 226 -8.65 16.60 6.06
N ASN A 227 -8.62 16.04 7.27
CA ASN A 227 -8.31 16.75 8.51
C ASN A 227 -6.81 16.69 8.85
N VAL A 228 -6.04 15.85 8.18
CA VAL A 228 -4.59 15.64 8.31
C VAL A 228 -4.00 15.66 6.92
N HIS A 229 -2.80 16.17 6.74
CA HIS A 229 -2.12 16.16 5.44
C HIS A 229 -1.86 14.73 4.97
N VAL A 230 -2.39 14.33 3.83
CA VAL A 230 -2.15 13.01 3.23
C VAL A 230 -1.26 13.16 2.00
N LEU A 231 -0.19 12.37 1.92
CA LEU A 231 0.69 12.36 0.74
C LEU A 231 0.22 11.29 -0.27
N ALA A 232 0.04 11.72 -1.51
CA ALA A 232 -0.31 10.83 -2.60
C ALA A 232 0.90 10.06 -3.11
N ASN A 233 0.71 8.80 -3.48
CA ASN A 233 1.79 7.95 -3.99
C ASN A 233 2.30 8.39 -5.37
N VAL A 234 1.45 8.94 -6.23
CA VAL A 234 1.76 9.26 -7.63
C VAL A 234 2.71 10.43 -7.81
N ASP A 235 2.72 11.39 -6.88
CA ASP A 235 3.52 12.62 -6.99
C ASP A 235 4.20 13.04 -5.67
N ALA A 236 3.96 12.32 -4.60
CA ALA A 236 4.39 12.63 -3.24
C ALA A 236 3.95 14.04 -2.77
N LEU A 237 2.87 14.57 -3.34
CA LEU A 237 2.28 15.84 -2.93
C LEU A 237 1.04 15.60 -2.08
N GLU A 238 0.71 16.60 -1.28
CA GLU A 238 -0.53 16.57 -0.49
C GLU A 238 -1.76 16.55 -1.41
N HIS A 239 -2.76 15.77 -1.01
CA HIS A 239 -4.07 15.80 -1.62
C HIS A 239 -5.13 15.88 -0.51
N SER A 240 -5.77 17.00 -0.41
CA SER A 240 -6.71 17.30 0.67
C SER A 240 -8.14 17.58 0.20
N ASP A 241 -8.33 17.88 -1.08
CA ASP A 241 -9.66 18.10 -1.66
C ASP A 241 -10.21 16.87 -2.37
N PRO A 242 -11.55 16.69 -2.39
CA PRO A 242 -12.18 15.50 -2.94
C PRO A 242 -11.87 15.22 -4.42
N VAL A 243 -11.70 16.25 -5.24
CA VAL A 243 -11.42 16.08 -6.68
C VAL A 243 -10.00 15.56 -6.88
N SER A 244 -9.03 16.16 -6.18
CA SER A 244 -7.64 15.71 -6.20
C SER A 244 -7.53 14.28 -5.69
N ILE A 245 -8.21 13.94 -4.59
CA ILE A 245 -8.21 12.58 -4.02
C ILE A 245 -8.70 11.56 -5.05
N LYS A 246 -9.89 11.77 -5.64
CA LYS A 246 -10.46 10.86 -6.64
C LYS A 246 -9.53 10.66 -7.83
N ASN A 247 -8.99 11.74 -8.38
CA ASN A 247 -8.12 11.70 -9.55
C ASN A 247 -6.80 10.95 -9.25
N LYS A 248 -6.16 11.23 -8.12
CA LYS A 248 -4.88 10.59 -7.75
C LYS A 248 -5.06 9.12 -7.40
N LEU A 249 -6.13 8.73 -6.69
CA LEU A 249 -6.43 7.32 -6.41
C LEU A 249 -6.72 6.51 -7.68
N ALA A 250 -7.43 7.09 -8.65
CA ALA A 250 -7.66 6.41 -9.94
C ALA A 250 -6.33 6.18 -10.68
N ARG A 251 -5.47 7.21 -10.79
CA ARG A 251 -4.16 7.13 -11.46
C ARG A 251 -3.17 6.21 -10.76
N GLN A 252 -3.28 6.05 -9.44
CA GLN A 252 -2.33 5.30 -8.61
C GLN A 252 -2.11 3.86 -9.11
N VAL A 253 -3.13 3.18 -9.65
CA VAL A 253 -2.99 1.78 -10.08
C VAL A 253 -2.19 1.60 -11.37
N VAL A 254 -2.03 2.66 -12.16
CA VAL A 254 -1.28 2.67 -13.44
C VAL A 254 0.01 3.49 -13.38
N GLU A 255 0.25 4.21 -12.29
CA GLU A 255 1.40 5.10 -12.13
C GLU A 255 2.33 4.62 -10.98
N PRO A 256 3.61 5.00 -11.04
CA PRO A 256 4.58 4.63 -10.03
C PRO A 256 4.21 5.13 -8.63
N VAL A 257 4.56 4.34 -7.62
CA VAL A 257 4.48 4.70 -6.20
C VAL A 257 5.79 5.35 -5.76
N LEU A 258 5.77 6.63 -5.41
CA LEU A 258 6.92 7.42 -4.99
C LEU A 258 7.07 7.40 -3.46
N TRP A 259 7.19 6.19 -2.87
CA TRP A 259 7.21 6.00 -1.42
C TRP A 259 8.39 6.69 -0.74
N GLU A 260 9.58 6.54 -1.29
CA GLU A 260 10.78 7.23 -0.75
C GLU A 260 10.57 8.75 -0.69
N ASN A 261 9.97 9.34 -1.73
CA ASN A 261 9.68 10.77 -1.77
C ASN A 261 8.65 11.16 -0.71
N CYS A 262 7.62 10.34 -0.48
CA CYS A 262 6.66 10.56 0.61
C CYS A 262 7.36 10.57 1.97
N ILE A 263 8.20 9.58 2.26
CA ILE A 263 8.93 9.51 3.54
C ILE A 263 9.89 10.70 3.70
N ARG A 264 10.65 11.08 2.66
CA ARG A 264 11.53 12.25 2.71
C ARG A 264 10.76 13.52 3.01
N LYS A 265 9.61 13.73 2.36
CA LYS A 265 8.74 14.89 2.62
C LYS A 265 8.19 14.91 4.05
N ILE A 266 7.81 13.76 4.59
CA ILE A 266 7.42 13.63 6.00
C ILE A 266 8.58 14.05 6.93
N LEU A 267 9.78 13.58 6.66
CA LEU A 267 10.96 13.93 7.46
C LEU A 267 11.32 15.43 7.35
N ASP A 268 11.24 15.99 6.15
CA ASP A 268 11.52 17.41 5.89
C ASP A 268 10.49 18.35 6.55
N SER A 269 9.28 17.84 6.87
CA SER A 269 8.27 18.60 7.62
C SER A 269 8.54 18.72 9.13
N GLY A 270 9.67 18.16 9.60
CA GLY A 270 10.08 18.23 11.01
C GLY A 270 9.39 17.20 11.89
N VAL A 271 8.89 16.09 11.31
CA VAL A 271 8.37 14.97 12.07
C VAL A 271 9.50 14.26 12.81
N GLU A 272 9.31 14.04 14.11
CA GLU A 272 10.30 13.42 15.00
C GLU A 272 10.06 11.94 15.21
N LYS A 273 8.79 11.46 15.03
CA LYS A 273 8.38 10.10 15.30
C LYS A 273 7.43 9.58 14.24
N LEU A 274 7.66 8.37 13.78
CA LEU A 274 6.77 7.65 12.87
C LEU A 274 6.02 6.55 13.62
N TYR A 275 4.79 6.31 13.22
CA TYR A 275 4.02 5.12 13.61
C TYR A 275 3.69 4.32 12.34
N GLU A 276 4.11 3.06 12.28
CA GLU A 276 3.57 2.12 11.30
C GLU A 276 2.37 1.43 11.95
N VAL A 277 1.17 1.69 11.42
CA VAL A 277 -0.09 1.25 11.99
C VAL A 277 -0.72 0.20 11.08
N GLY A 278 -0.75 -1.06 11.54
CA GLY A 278 -1.28 -2.18 10.77
C GLY A 278 -0.39 -3.43 10.82
N PRO A 279 -0.67 -4.43 9.97
CA PRO A 279 0.07 -5.69 9.99
C PRO A 279 1.52 -5.52 9.50
N GLY A 280 2.42 -6.31 10.07
CA GLY A 280 3.82 -6.38 9.64
C GLY A 280 4.70 -5.23 10.13
N ARG A 281 5.91 -5.13 9.53
CA ARG A 281 6.94 -4.11 9.86
C ARG A 281 7.70 -3.65 8.61
N VAL A 282 7.06 -3.68 7.46
CA VAL A 282 7.70 -3.40 6.17
C VAL A 282 8.11 -1.94 6.08
N LEU A 283 7.20 -1.03 6.43
CA LEU A 283 7.44 0.42 6.30
C LEU A 283 8.50 0.92 7.30
N ALA A 284 8.57 0.31 8.48
CA ALA A 284 9.63 0.60 9.44
C ALA A 284 11.02 0.26 8.85
N GLY A 285 11.13 -0.88 8.20
CA GLY A 285 12.37 -1.27 7.52
C GLY A 285 12.76 -0.30 6.41
N LEU A 286 11.80 0.14 5.60
CA LEU A 286 12.01 1.11 4.52
C LEU A 286 12.40 2.49 5.07
N ALA A 287 11.68 2.99 6.07
CA ALA A 287 11.96 4.27 6.70
C ALA A 287 13.36 4.32 7.35
N LYS A 288 13.78 3.24 8.02
CA LYS A 288 15.13 3.12 8.59
C LYS A 288 16.24 3.11 7.54
N ARG A 289 15.99 2.68 6.32
CA ARG A 289 16.95 2.78 5.21
C ARG A 289 17.06 4.19 4.66
N ILE A 290 15.99 4.99 4.77
CA ILE A 290 16.00 6.42 4.38
C ILE A 290 16.63 7.28 5.47
N ASN A 291 16.24 7.06 6.73
CA ASN A 291 16.80 7.75 7.89
C ASN A 291 16.96 6.78 9.08
N ARG A 292 18.23 6.40 9.35
CA ARG A 292 18.55 5.43 10.42
C ARG A 292 18.19 5.92 11.82
N LYS A 293 18.12 7.25 12.03
CA LYS A 293 17.91 7.84 13.35
C LYS A 293 16.45 8.06 13.71
N ILE A 294 15.52 8.04 12.71
CA ILE A 294 14.12 8.30 12.97
C ILE A 294 13.54 7.29 13.96
N GLU A 295 12.84 7.77 14.97
CA GLU A 295 12.06 6.90 15.85
C GLU A 295 10.85 6.36 15.08
N ILE A 296 10.64 5.05 15.16
CA ILE A 296 9.46 4.41 14.56
C ILE A 296 8.88 3.37 15.51
N VAL A 297 7.58 3.46 15.75
CA VAL A 297 6.80 2.55 16.58
C VAL A 297 5.87 1.75 15.68
N ASN A 298 5.81 0.44 15.89
CA ASN A 298 4.86 -0.42 15.20
C ASN A 298 3.65 -0.69 16.09
N ILE A 299 2.47 -0.39 15.58
CA ILE A 299 1.17 -0.70 16.18
C ILE A 299 0.57 -1.82 15.34
N GLN A 300 0.64 -3.04 15.87
CA GLN A 300 0.22 -4.25 15.14
C GLN A 300 -1.22 -4.64 15.45
N ALA A 301 -1.89 -5.20 14.45
CA ALA A 301 -3.20 -5.82 14.58
C ALA A 301 -3.08 -7.31 14.93
#